data_0b90e805f20109ff1f88443c16172ee4
#
_entry.id   0b90e805f20109ff1f88443c16172ee4
#
_cell.length_a   1.000
_cell.length_b   1.000
_cell.length_c   1.000
_cell.angle_alpha   90.00
_cell.angle_beta   90.00
_cell.angle_gamma   90.00
#
_symmetry.space_group_name_H-M   'P 1'
#
loop_
_entity.id
_entity.type
_entity.pdbx_description
1 polymer ?
#
loop_
_entity_poly.entity_id
_entity_poly.type
_entity_poly.pdbx_seq_one_letter_code
_entity_poly.pdbx_strand_id
1 'polypeptide(L)'
;MIIRTLGADDAEAYRALMLEAYEAYPQAFTSSVAERAAMPLSWWQKRLDNPLDRLLGGFHGDELAGIVGLAFEPREKARHKVTLFGMYVTKACQLKGLGRRLVEAALDEARQHPRLKVIQLTVTAGNDAAFALYQRCGFIQYGLEPLAVRVGVDYFDKIHMWRELHDR
;
A
#
# COMPACT_ATOMS: atom_id res chain seq x y z
N MET A 1 -0.21 19.26 -3.92
CA MET A 1 0.43 17.96 -3.57
C MET A 1 0.98 17.28 -4.79
N ILE A 2 2.19 16.74 -4.66
CA ILE A 2 2.90 16.05 -5.74
C ILE A 2 2.99 14.58 -5.38
N ILE A 3 2.72 13.71 -6.36
CA ILE A 3 2.91 12.26 -6.21
C ILE A 3 4.05 11.85 -7.14
N ARG A 4 5.05 11.16 -6.59
CA ARG A 4 6.18 10.65 -7.34
C ARG A 4 6.68 9.31 -6.80
N THR A 5 7.45 8.59 -7.61
CA THR A 5 8.13 7.38 -7.18
C THR A 5 9.20 7.72 -6.15
N LEU A 6 9.29 6.90 -5.10
CA LEU A 6 10.33 7.01 -4.08
C LEU A 6 11.59 6.24 -4.51
N GLY A 7 12.75 6.75 -4.14
CA GLY A 7 14.04 6.10 -4.32
C GLY A 7 14.78 5.99 -2.99
N ALA A 8 16.00 5.42 -3.03
CA ALA A 8 16.81 5.19 -1.82
C ALA A 8 17.02 6.44 -0.96
N ASP A 9 17.10 7.62 -1.59
CA ASP A 9 17.26 8.88 -0.88
C ASP A 9 16.03 9.25 -0.02
N ASP A 10 14.89 8.64 -0.27
CA ASP A 10 13.66 8.86 0.49
C ASP A 10 13.52 7.90 1.69
N ALA A 11 14.50 7.04 1.94
CA ALA A 11 14.41 5.96 2.91
C ALA A 11 14.11 6.44 4.33
N GLU A 12 14.70 7.54 4.79
CA GLU A 12 14.44 8.08 6.12
C GLU A 12 12.99 8.54 6.28
N ALA A 13 12.49 9.30 5.30
CA ALA A 13 11.11 9.78 5.32
C ALA A 13 10.12 8.62 5.21
N TYR A 14 10.41 7.64 4.35
CA TYR A 14 9.61 6.42 4.19
C TYR A 14 9.56 5.63 5.51
N ARG A 15 10.71 5.40 6.14
CA ARG A 15 10.79 4.70 7.43
C ARG A 15 9.93 5.41 8.48
N ALA A 16 10.09 6.71 8.63
CA ALA A 16 9.35 7.50 9.62
C ALA A 16 7.84 7.40 9.39
N LEU A 17 7.39 7.51 8.15
CA LEU A 17 5.97 7.42 7.81
C LEU A 17 5.40 6.05 8.09
N MET A 18 6.12 4.97 7.75
CA MET A 18 5.64 3.61 7.99
C MET A 18 5.62 3.25 9.47
N LEU A 19 6.59 3.71 10.26
CA LEU A 19 6.57 3.49 11.71
C LEU A 19 5.37 4.21 12.35
N GLU A 20 5.05 5.41 11.90
CA GLU A 20 3.83 6.11 12.32
C GLU A 20 2.58 5.29 11.97
N ALA A 21 2.51 4.74 10.75
CA ALA A 21 1.38 3.94 10.30
C ALA A 21 1.18 2.68 11.15
N TYR A 22 2.25 1.93 11.42
CA TYR A 22 2.19 0.71 12.23
C TYR A 22 1.73 0.99 13.65
N GLU A 23 2.16 2.09 14.23
CA GLU A 23 1.78 2.49 15.59
C GLU A 23 0.33 2.96 15.64
N ALA A 24 -0.09 3.79 14.68
CA ALA A 24 -1.43 4.36 14.67
C ALA A 24 -2.52 3.34 14.32
N TYR A 25 -2.21 2.37 13.43
CA TYR A 25 -3.17 1.38 12.92
C TYR A 25 -2.56 -0.01 12.90
N PRO A 26 -2.25 -0.60 14.08
CA PRO A 26 -1.55 -1.88 14.15
C PRO A 26 -2.28 -3.02 13.45
N GLN A 27 -3.61 -3.00 13.45
CA GLN A 27 -4.43 -4.03 12.78
C GLN A 27 -4.44 -3.90 11.25
N ALA A 28 -4.08 -2.74 10.73
CA ALA A 28 -4.10 -2.50 9.28
C ALA A 28 -2.87 -3.06 8.56
N PHE A 29 -1.82 -3.44 9.30
CA PHE A 29 -0.56 -3.91 8.75
C PHE A 29 -0.16 -5.21 9.40
N THR A 30 0.48 -6.09 8.62
CA THR A 30 0.99 -7.37 9.14
C THR A 30 2.28 -7.19 9.94
N SER A 31 3.11 -6.21 9.58
CA SER A 31 4.35 -5.90 10.30
C SER A 31 4.09 -5.10 11.55
N SER A 32 4.85 -5.36 12.62
CA SER A 32 4.77 -4.59 13.86
C SER A 32 5.79 -3.44 13.87
N VAL A 33 5.54 -2.44 14.73
CA VAL A 33 6.50 -1.35 14.96
C VAL A 33 7.84 -1.92 15.43
N ALA A 34 7.82 -2.86 16.39
CA ALA A 34 9.05 -3.43 16.97
C ALA A 34 9.90 -4.12 15.91
N GLU A 35 9.29 -4.95 15.05
CA GLU A 35 10.01 -5.63 13.98
C GLU A 35 10.67 -4.65 13.00
N ARG A 36 9.92 -3.62 12.58
CA ARG A 36 10.38 -2.67 11.57
C ARG A 36 11.34 -1.62 12.12
N ALA A 37 11.12 -1.16 13.34
CA ALA A 37 12.03 -0.21 13.99
C ALA A 37 13.42 -0.79 14.24
N ALA A 38 13.51 -2.12 14.38
CA ALA A 38 14.78 -2.83 14.55
C ALA A 38 15.60 -2.92 13.25
N MET A 39 14.98 -2.68 12.09
CA MET A 39 15.67 -2.77 10.80
C MET A 39 16.59 -1.57 10.57
N PRO A 40 17.82 -1.79 10.06
CA PRO A 40 18.72 -0.70 9.72
C PRO A 40 18.20 0.11 8.52
N LEU A 41 18.69 1.35 8.38
CA LEU A 41 18.29 2.19 7.26
C LEU A 41 18.55 1.51 5.89
N SER A 42 19.61 0.72 5.80
CA SER A 42 19.95 -0.02 4.58
C SER A 42 18.85 -1.00 4.14
N TRP A 43 18.10 -1.57 5.09
CA TRP A 43 16.95 -2.42 4.78
C TRP A 43 15.86 -1.62 4.05
N TRP A 44 15.58 -0.41 4.54
CA TRP A 44 14.59 0.49 3.94
C TRP A 44 15.03 0.97 2.56
N GLN A 45 16.33 1.28 2.40
CA GLN A 45 16.90 1.66 1.11
C GLN A 45 16.77 0.53 0.07
N LYS A 46 17.09 -0.70 0.47
CA LYS A 46 16.95 -1.87 -0.41
C LYS A 46 15.52 -2.11 -0.85
N ARG A 47 14.56 -1.88 0.04
CA ARG A 47 13.14 -2.01 -0.30
C ARG A 47 12.75 -1.03 -1.40
N LEU A 48 13.23 0.22 -1.31
CA LEU A 48 12.95 1.24 -2.32
C LEU A 48 13.66 0.99 -3.65
N ASP A 49 14.77 0.27 -3.62
CA ASP A 49 15.55 -0.08 -4.81
C ASP A 49 15.14 -1.43 -5.43
N ASN A 50 14.26 -2.18 -4.78
CA ASN A 50 13.85 -3.50 -5.27
C ASN A 50 13.05 -3.36 -6.57
N PRO A 51 13.50 -3.97 -7.70
CA PRO A 51 12.80 -3.84 -8.98
C PRO A 51 11.43 -4.52 -9.00
N LEU A 52 11.13 -5.40 -8.04
CA LEU A 52 9.82 -6.04 -7.90
C LEU A 52 8.82 -5.18 -7.13
N ASP A 53 9.25 -4.04 -6.59
CA ASP A 53 8.38 -3.11 -5.87
C ASP A 53 8.45 -1.74 -6.51
N ARG A 54 7.33 -1.02 -6.49
CA ARG A 54 7.25 0.38 -6.85
C ARG A 54 6.51 1.12 -5.75
N LEU A 55 7.18 2.07 -5.11
CA LEU A 55 6.58 2.84 -4.03
C LEU A 55 6.38 4.27 -4.48
N LEU A 56 5.14 4.73 -4.38
CA LEU A 56 4.74 6.10 -4.72
C LEU A 56 4.49 6.87 -3.45
N GLY A 57 5.07 8.06 -3.35
CA GLY A 57 4.86 8.97 -2.23
C GLY A 57 4.08 10.20 -2.63
N GLY A 58 3.19 10.65 -1.76
CA GLY A 58 2.48 11.91 -1.89
C GLY A 58 3.11 12.95 -0.96
N PHE A 59 3.48 14.11 -1.50
CA PHE A 59 4.19 15.14 -0.78
C PHE A 59 3.33 16.38 -0.60
N HIS A 60 3.32 16.92 0.61
CA HIS A 60 2.81 18.25 0.91
C HIS A 60 4.04 19.15 1.12
N GLY A 61 4.34 19.99 0.12
CA GLY A 61 5.64 20.65 0.08
C GLY A 61 6.75 19.61 -0.02
N ASP A 62 7.71 19.66 0.91
CA ASP A 62 8.81 18.71 0.97
C ASP A 62 8.54 17.51 1.92
N GLU A 63 7.40 17.51 2.60
CA GLU A 63 7.06 16.45 3.55
C GLU A 63 6.31 15.30 2.89
N LEU A 64 6.78 14.08 3.14
CA LEU A 64 6.09 12.85 2.72
C LEU A 64 4.84 12.67 3.59
N ALA A 65 3.67 12.79 2.96
CA ALA A 65 2.37 12.78 3.65
C ALA A 65 1.57 11.51 3.41
N GLY A 66 1.95 10.71 2.43
CA GLY A 66 1.25 9.47 2.12
C GLY A 66 2.07 8.57 1.24
N ILE A 67 1.68 7.30 1.19
CA ILE A 67 2.40 6.27 0.45
C ILE A 67 1.46 5.19 -0.04
N VAL A 68 1.82 4.60 -1.17
CA VAL A 68 1.20 3.39 -1.70
C VAL A 68 2.26 2.58 -2.45
N GLY A 69 2.22 1.27 -2.32
CA GLY A 69 3.14 0.37 -2.99
C GLY A 69 2.47 -0.52 -4.01
N LEU A 70 3.25 -0.92 -5.01
CA LEU A 70 2.92 -1.96 -5.98
C LEU A 70 3.97 -3.05 -5.88
N ALA A 71 3.53 -4.30 -5.67
CA ALA A 71 4.40 -5.47 -5.68
C ALA A 71 4.12 -6.28 -6.93
N PHE A 72 5.14 -6.39 -7.80
CA PHE A 72 5.05 -7.13 -9.07
C PHE A 72 5.36 -8.61 -8.83
N GLU A 73 4.51 -9.47 -9.36
CA GLU A 73 4.72 -10.91 -9.24
C GLU A 73 5.79 -11.37 -10.23
N PRO A 74 6.91 -12.01 -9.76
CA PRO A 74 8.00 -12.39 -10.65
C PRO A 74 7.77 -13.72 -11.39
N ARG A 75 6.88 -14.58 -10.90
CA ARG A 75 6.66 -15.91 -11.48
C ARG A 75 5.93 -15.81 -12.82
N GLU A 76 6.40 -16.55 -13.81
CA GLU A 76 5.94 -16.48 -15.19
C GLU A 76 4.42 -16.53 -15.34
N LYS A 77 3.76 -17.47 -14.65
CA LYS A 77 2.30 -17.67 -14.77
C LYS A 77 1.49 -16.65 -13.97
N ALA A 78 2.13 -15.82 -13.16
CA ALA A 78 1.47 -14.82 -12.32
C ALA A 78 1.90 -13.39 -12.64
N ARG A 79 2.78 -13.19 -13.64
CA ARG A 79 3.30 -11.86 -14.00
C ARG A 79 2.27 -10.87 -14.54
N HIS A 80 1.06 -11.33 -14.80
CA HIS A 80 -0.06 -10.47 -15.19
C HIS A 80 -0.75 -9.81 -13.98
N LYS A 81 -0.29 -10.10 -12.77
CA LYS A 81 -0.85 -9.57 -11.52
C LYS A 81 0.11 -8.61 -10.84
N VAL A 82 -0.47 -7.63 -10.17
CA VAL A 82 0.25 -6.74 -9.27
C VAL A 82 -0.56 -6.57 -7.98
N THR A 83 0.12 -6.44 -6.84
CA THR A 83 -0.54 -6.23 -5.55
C THR A 83 -0.30 -4.81 -5.07
N LEU A 84 -1.37 -4.09 -4.77
CA LEU A 84 -1.32 -2.81 -4.09
C LEU A 84 -1.15 -3.07 -2.59
N PHE A 85 -0.20 -2.40 -1.95
CA PHE A 85 0.10 -2.62 -0.54
C PHE A 85 0.59 -1.34 0.14
N GLY A 86 0.66 -1.37 1.47
CA GLY A 86 1.31 -0.35 2.28
C GLY A 86 0.70 1.05 2.21
N MET A 87 -0.59 1.13 1.88
CA MET A 87 -1.30 2.40 1.77
C MET A 87 -1.45 3.06 3.12
N TYR A 88 -0.95 4.30 3.23
CA TYR A 88 -1.12 5.12 4.42
C TYR A 88 -1.07 6.61 4.08
N VAL A 89 -1.88 7.39 4.76
CA VAL A 89 -1.87 8.86 4.69
C VAL A 89 -1.80 9.39 6.12
N THR A 90 -0.93 10.37 6.38
CA THR A 90 -0.82 11.00 7.69
C THR A 90 -2.16 11.59 8.13
N LYS A 91 -2.39 11.63 9.45
CA LYS A 91 -3.64 12.18 10.00
C LYS A 91 -3.92 13.61 9.53
N ALA A 92 -2.88 14.42 9.41
CA ALA A 92 -3.01 15.81 8.96
C ALA A 92 -3.52 15.92 7.52
N CYS A 93 -3.27 14.91 6.68
CA CYS A 93 -3.64 14.88 5.27
C CYS A 93 -4.80 13.93 4.94
N GLN A 94 -5.32 13.22 5.93
CA GLN A 94 -6.53 12.41 5.75
C GLN A 94 -7.73 13.33 5.47
N LEU A 95 -8.71 12.80 4.73
CA LEU A 95 -9.92 13.50 4.30
C LEU A 95 -9.68 14.65 3.30
N LYS A 96 -8.45 14.80 2.80
CA LYS A 96 -8.10 15.79 1.77
C LYS A 96 -7.99 15.19 0.38
N GLY A 97 -8.41 13.93 0.22
CA GLY A 97 -8.39 13.24 -1.07
C GLY A 97 -7.04 12.67 -1.48
N LEU A 98 -6.01 12.75 -0.63
CA LEU A 98 -4.68 12.22 -0.97
C LEU A 98 -4.71 10.70 -1.14
N GLY A 99 -5.44 9.97 -0.30
CA GLY A 99 -5.56 8.52 -0.41
C GLY A 99 -6.08 8.08 -1.77
N ARG A 100 -7.15 8.71 -2.24
CA ARG A 100 -7.71 8.44 -3.56
C ARG A 100 -6.72 8.75 -4.69
N ARG A 101 -6.05 9.88 -4.59
CA ARG A 101 -5.03 10.27 -5.59
C ARG A 101 -3.88 9.28 -5.65
N LEU A 102 -3.45 8.75 -4.49
CA LEU A 102 -2.41 7.72 -4.43
C LEU A 102 -2.86 6.42 -5.09
N VAL A 103 -4.08 5.95 -4.80
CA VAL A 103 -4.63 4.75 -5.44
C VAL A 103 -4.75 4.94 -6.95
N GLU A 104 -5.26 6.08 -7.40
CA GLU A 104 -5.38 6.39 -8.83
C GLU A 104 -4.01 6.45 -9.50
N ALA A 105 -3.01 7.03 -8.83
CA ALA A 105 -1.63 7.07 -9.34
C ALA A 105 -1.03 5.66 -9.45
N ALA A 106 -1.31 4.79 -8.48
CA ALA A 106 -0.87 3.39 -8.54
C ALA A 106 -1.54 2.65 -9.70
N LEU A 107 -2.83 2.88 -9.94
CA LEU A 107 -3.54 2.31 -11.08
C LEU A 107 -2.93 2.77 -12.41
N ASP A 108 -2.64 4.07 -12.52
CA ASP A 108 -2.01 4.63 -13.73
C ASP A 108 -0.61 4.06 -13.95
N GLU A 109 0.18 3.92 -12.90
CA GLU A 109 1.50 3.29 -12.96
C GLU A 109 1.39 1.83 -13.43
N ALA A 110 0.46 1.08 -12.87
CA ALA A 110 0.23 -0.32 -13.26
C ALA A 110 -0.18 -0.44 -14.73
N ARG A 111 -1.02 0.47 -15.22
CA ARG A 111 -1.47 0.47 -16.63
C ARG A 111 -0.35 0.71 -17.63
N GLN A 112 0.76 1.29 -17.20
CA GLN A 112 1.93 1.49 -18.08
C GLN A 112 2.69 0.19 -18.36
N HIS A 113 2.37 -0.89 -17.64
CA HIS A 113 2.95 -2.21 -17.86
C HIS A 113 1.98 -3.08 -18.68
N PRO A 114 2.22 -3.28 -19.99
CA PRO A 114 1.25 -3.96 -20.87
C PRO A 114 0.89 -5.39 -20.45
N ARG A 115 1.81 -6.06 -19.74
CA ARG A 115 1.58 -7.43 -19.28
C ARG A 115 0.57 -7.52 -18.13
N LEU A 116 0.37 -6.43 -17.38
CA LEU A 116 -0.50 -6.44 -16.21
C LEU A 116 -1.97 -6.39 -16.61
N LYS A 117 -2.77 -7.30 -16.06
CA LYS A 117 -4.22 -7.42 -16.28
C LYS A 117 -5.01 -7.16 -15.01
N VAL A 118 -4.45 -7.52 -13.86
CA VAL A 118 -5.16 -7.58 -12.59
C VAL A 118 -4.37 -6.86 -11.52
N ILE A 119 -5.04 -6.05 -10.72
CA ILE A 119 -4.52 -5.49 -9.49
C ILE A 119 -5.35 -6.01 -8.32
N GLN A 120 -4.70 -6.43 -7.26
CA GLN A 120 -5.33 -7.00 -6.08
C GLN A 120 -4.78 -6.35 -4.81
N LEU A 121 -5.54 -6.44 -3.75
CA LEU A 121 -5.16 -5.93 -2.43
C LEU A 121 -5.89 -6.68 -1.33
N THR A 122 -5.42 -6.52 -0.10
CA THR A 122 -6.17 -6.92 1.08
C THR A 122 -6.41 -5.70 1.96
N VAL A 123 -7.54 -5.69 2.64
CA VAL A 123 -7.90 -4.67 3.63
C VAL A 123 -8.42 -5.38 4.88
N THR A 124 -7.97 -4.93 6.04
CA THR A 124 -8.43 -5.52 7.31
C THR A 124 -9.90 -5.20 7.54
N ALA A 125 -10.69 -6.23 7.87
CA ALA A 125 -12.10 -6.06 8.19
C ALA A 125 -12.27 -5.08 9.36
N GLY A 126 -13.20 -4.16 9.23
CA GLY A 126 -13.40 -3.06 10.19
C GLY A 126 -12.76 -1.75 9.76
N ASN A 127 -11.83 -1.77 8.81
CA ASN A 127 -11.30 -0.55 8.20
C ASN A 127 -12.25 -0.09 7.08
N ASP A 128 -13.40 0.42 7.48
CA ASP A 128 -14.48 0.75 6.55
C ASP A 128 -14.14 1.90 5.61
N ALA A 129 -13.35 2.85 6.09
CA ALA A 129 -12.91 3.98 5.27
C ALA A 129 -12.02 3.52 4.11
N ALA A 130 -11.07 2.61 4.37
CA ALA A 130 -10.20 2.06 3.32
C ALA A 130 -11.00 1.18 2.36
N PHE A 131 -11.87 0.32 2.87
CA PHE A 131 -12.74 -0.52 2.06
C PHE A 131 -13.59 0.32 1.09
N ALA A 132 -14.22 1.36 1.60
CA ALA A 132 -15.04 2.27 0.78
C ALA A 132 -14.20 3.01 -0.27
N LEU A 133 -12.99 3.43 0.08
CA LEU A 133 -12.06 4.06 -0.86
C LEU A 133 -11.75 3.11 -2.03
N TYR A 134 -11.40 1.86 -1.73
CA TYR A 134 -11.06 0.89 -2.76
C TYR A 134 -12.27 0.54 -3.64
N GLN A 135 -13.47 0.44 -3.05
CA GLN A 135 -14.69 0.27 -3.84
C GLN A 135 -14.91 1.42 -4.82
N ARG A 136 -14.71 2.65 -4.36
CA ARG A 136 -14.83 3.84 -5.24
C ARG A 136 -13.80 3.85 -6.35
N CYS A 137 -12.66 3.19 -6.14
CA CYS A 137 -11.63 3.01 -7.17
C CYS A 137 -11.83 1.76 -8.02
N GLY A 138 -12.97 1.11 -7.93
CA GLY A 138 -13.35 -0.01 -8.79
C GLY A 138 -12.97 -1.40 -8.30
N PHE A 139 -12.44 -1.52 -7.09
CA PHE A 139 -12.13 -2.83 -6.51
C PHE A 139 -13.39 -3.50 -5.99
N ILE A 140 -13.47 -4.82 -6.17
CA ILE A 140 -14.57 -5.65 -5.65
C ILE A 140 -14.00 -6.74 -4.74
N GLN A 141 -14.76 -7.07 -3.71
CA GLN A 141 -14.41 -8.17 -2.80
C GLN A 141 -14.61 -9.51 -3.50
N TYR A 142 -13.62 -10.41 -3.35
CA TYR A 142 -13.74 -11.77 -3.87
C TYR A 142 -13.44 -12.84 -2.82
N GLY A 143 -12.97 -12.46 -1.64
CA GLY A 143 -12.68 -13.43 -0.58
C GLY A 143 -12.57 -12.77 0.78
N LEU A 144 -12.62 -13.63 1.81
CA LEU A 144 -12.44 -13.27 3.20
C LEU A 144 -11.47 -14.27 3.84
N GLU A 145 -10.41 -13.76 4.45
CA GLU A 145 -9.45 -14.57 5.17
C GLU A 145 -9.73 -14.42 6.67
N PRO A 146 -10.26 -15.48 7.32
CA PRO A 146 -10.55 -15.40 8.75
C PRO A 146 -9.26 -15.43 9.57
N LEU A 147 -9.25 -14.68 10.69
CA LEU A 147 -8.15 -14.63 11.66
C LEU A 147 -6.79 -14.35 11.00
N ALA A 148 -6.78 -13.40 10.08
CA ALA A 148 -5.60 -13.11 9.27
C ALA A 148 -4.51 -12.34 10.03
N VAL A 149 -4.90 -11.51 11.01
CA VAL A 149 -3.97 -10.69 11.80
C VAL A 149 -4.34 -10.77 13.26
N ARG A 150 -3.35 -10.90 14.12
CA ARG A 150 -3.53 -10.86 15.58
C ARG A 150 -2.84 -9.61 16.13
N VAL A 151 -3.56 -8.83 16.94
CA VAL A 151 -3.01 -7.70 17.69
C VAL A 151 -3.40 -7.89 19.16
N GLY A 152 -2.40 -8.20 20.01
CA GLY A 152 -2.67 -8.53 21.40
C GLY A 152 -3.52 -9.79 21.52
N VAL A 153 -4.73 -9.66 22.07
CA VAL A 153 -5.70 -10.77 22.23
C VAL A 153 -6.76 -10.75 21.13
N ASP A 154 -6.75 -9.76 20.26
CA ASP A 154 -7.76 -9.57 19.22
C ASP A 154 -7.29 -10.12 17.88
N TYR A 155 -8.23 -10.70 17.14
CA TYR A 155 -7.99 -11.22 15.79
C TYR A 155 -8.84 -10.43 14.79
N PHE A 156 -8.26 -10.21 13.61
CA PHE A 156 -8.90 -9.46 12.53
C PHE A 156 -8.88 -10.28 11.25
N ASP A 157 -9.98 -10.27 10.52
CA ASP A 157 -10.08 -10.88 9.21
C ASP A 157 -9.49 -9.94 8.14
N LYS A 158 -9.08 -10.49 7.00
CA LYS A 158 -8.72 -9.69 5.83
C LYS A 158 -9.73 -9.92 4.70
N ILE A 159 -10.14 -8.82 4.11
CA ILE A 159 -10.98 -8.81 2.91
C ILE A 159 -10.03 -8.76 1.71
N HIS A 160 -10.19 -9.70 0.78
CA HIS A 160 -9.43 -9.73 -0.46
C HIS A 160 -10.23 -9.06 -1.57
N MET A 161 -9.62 -8.08 -2.23
CA MET A 161 -10.24 -7.30 -3.30
C MET A 161 -9.39 -7.34 -4.56
N TRP A 162 -10.03 -7.17 -5.71
CA TRP A 162 -9.35 -7.12 -7.00
C TRP A 162 -10.11 -6.23 -7.98
N ARG A 163 -9.43 -5.84 -9.05
CA ARG A 163 -10.08 -5.27 -10.23
C ARG A 163 -9.25 -5.57 -11.48
N GLU A 164 -9.88 -5.51 -12.64
CA GLU A 164 -9.16 -5.47 -13.91
C GLU A 164 -8.53 -4.08 -14.07
N LEU A 165 -7.33 -4.02 -14.65
CA LEU A 165 -6.63 -2.75 -14.86
C LEU A 165 -7.18 -1.96 -16.02
N HIS A 166 -7.70 -2.66 -17.04
CA HIS A 166 -8.24 -2.03 -18.24
C HIS A 166 -9.73 -2.35 -18.35
N ASP A 167 -10.50 -1.36 -18.77
CA ASP A 167 -11.92 -1.58 -19.08
C ASP A 167 -12.03 -2.49 -20.28
N ARG A 168 -13.04 -3.37 -20.26
CA ARG A 168 -13.32 -4.29 -21.36
C ARG A 168 -13.94 -3.55 -22.53
#